data_c632befd60e89c81cffe20b9c3ee3e6b
#
_entry.id   c632befd60e89c81cffe20b9c3ee3e6b
#
_cell.length_a   1.000
_cell.length_b   1.000
_cell.length_c   1.000
_cell.angle_alpha   90.00
_cell.angle_beta   90.00
_cell.angle_gamma   90.00
#
_symmetry.space_group_name_H-M   'P 1'
#
loop_
_entity.id
_entity.type
_entity.pdbx_description
1 polymer ?
#
loop_
_entity_poly.entity_id
_entity_poly.type
_entity_poly.pdbx_seq_one_letter_code
_entity_poly.pdbx_strand_id
1 'polypeptide(L)'
;MTNIVKSGSFVVVISSDKMGRGNDELGTLLIKSFLHAMAGQAQKPDVMIFYNTGVWLTVRDSDVLEDLKLLENKGVQILVCGTCLNYFEINDKHAVGVVSNMYDIVEIMSRARQLLVP
;
A
#
# COMPACT_ATOMS: atom_id res chain seq x y z
N MET A 1 -0.92 -13.61 12.44
CA MET A 1 -1.78 -12.76 11.67
C MET A 1 -3.03 -13.47 11.32
N THR A 2 -4.05 -12.91 11.65
CA THR A 2 -5.27 -13.65 11.54
C THR A 2 -6.34 -12.78 10.95
N ASN A 3 -7.22 -13.36 10.23
CA ASN A 3 -8.51 -12.77 9.91
C ASN A 3 -8.49 -11.35 9.41
N ILE A 4 -7.40 -10.95 8.81
CA ILE A 4 -7.34 -9.61 8.30
C ILE A 4 -8.26 -9.47 7.10
N VAL A 5 -8.27 -10.49 6.24
CA VAL A 5 -8.95 -10.40 4.97
C VAL A 5 -9.86 -11.59 4.78
N LYS A 6 -11.09 -11.30 4.41
CA LYS A 6 -12.03 -12.33 4.04
C LYS A 6 -11.93 -12.64 2.58
N SER A 7 -12.35 -13.83 2.19
CA SER A 7 -12.56 -14.14 0.78
C SER A 7 -13.52 -13.12 0.20
N GLY A 8 -13.24 -12.65 -0.99
CA GLY A 8 -14.08 -11.68 -1.66
C GLY A 8 -13.70 -10.24 -1.38
N SER A 9 -12.57 -10.01 -0.74
CA SER A 9 -12.11 -8.67 -0.43
C SER A 9 -11.58 -7.93 -1.66
N PHE A 10 -11.62 -6.61 -1.58
CA PHE A 10 -10.99 -5.74 -2.56
C PHE A 10 -9.61 -5.36 -2.04
N VAL A 11 -8.57 -5.73 -2.78
CA VAL A 11 -7.18 -5.52 -2.37
C VAL A 11 -6.45 -4.69 -3.41
N VAL A 12 -5.73 -3.68 -2.97
CA VAL A 12 -4.90 -2.84 -3.83
C VAL A 12 -3.45 -3.07 -3.46
N VAL A 13 -2.62 -3.38 -4.46
CA VAL A 13 -1.20 -3.64 -4.25
C VAL A 13 -0.39 -2.49 -4.84
N ILE A 14 0.39 -1.83 -4.00
CA ILE A 14 1.26 -0.74 -4.43
C ILE A 14 2.70 -1.28 -4.47
N SER A 15 3.11 -1.67 -5.64
CA SER A 15 4.40 -2.34 -5.85
C SER A 15 5.53 -1.38 -6.17
N SER A 16 5.25 -0.09 -6.26
CA SER A 16 6.25 0.90 -6.65
C SER A 16 5.85 2.27 -6.15
N ASP A 17 6.84 3.12 -5.95
CA ASP A 17 6.59 4.53 -5.65
C ASP A 17 6.33 5.33 -6.94
N LYS A 18 6.18 4.63 -8.06
CA LYS A 18 5.83 5.24 -9.36
C LYS A 18 4.72 4.41 -9.97
N MET A 19 3.85 5.06 -10.72
CA MET A 19 2.76 4.39 -11.40
C MET A 19 3.00 4.39 -12.89
N GLY A 20 2.98 3.21 -13.50
CA GLY A 20 3.24 3.05 -14.92
C GLY A 20 4.73 2.99 -15.21
N ARG A 21 5.04 2.69 -16.47
CA ARG A 21 6.41 2.56 -16.93
C ARG A 21 6.71 3.66 -17.92
N GLY A 22 7.96 4.08 -17.96
CA GLY A 22 8.44 5.07 -18.92
C GLY A 22 9.05 6.24 -18.20
N ASN A 23 8.28 7.28 -18.01
CA ASN A 23 8.80 8.48 -17.37
C ASN A 23 8.64 8.41 -15.86
N ASP A 24 9.76 8.51 -15.14
CA ASP A 24 9.75 8.35 -13.67
C ASP A 24 9.13 9.56 -12.98
N GLU A 25 9.38 10.75 -13.49
CA GLU A 25 8.78 11.94 -12.90
C GLU A 25 7.27 11.90 -13.00
N LEU A 26 6.77 11.52 -14.16
CA LEU A 26 5.34 11.35 -14.37
C LEU A 26 4.79 10.24 -13.48
N GLY A 27 5.53 9.13 -13.36
CA GLY A 27 5.11 8.02 -12.52
C GLY A 27 4.95 8.43 -11.07
N THR A 28 5.84 9.28 -10.57
CA THR A 28 5.75 9.81 -9.21
C THR A 28 4.50 10.67 -9.03
N LEU A 29 4.18 11.49 -10.02
CA LEU A 29 2.96 12.28 -9.97
C LEU A 29 1.72 11.40 -10.00
N LEU A 30 1.74 10.38 -10.84
CA LEU A 30 0.58 9.51 -11.01
C LEU A 30 0.28 8.69 -9.77
N ILE A 31 1.29 8.17 -9.07
CA ILE A 31 1.03 7.38 -7.87
C ILE A 31 0.44 8.25 -6.77
N LYS A 32 0.88 9.50 -6.67
CA LYS A 32 0.30 10.43 -5.71
C LYS A 32 -1.16 10.71 -6.04
N SER A 33 -1.46 10.95 -7.32
CA SER A 33 -2.83 11.20 -7.77
C SER A 33 -3.71 9.98 -7.51
N PHE A 34 -3.18 8.78 -7.77
CA PHE A 34 -3.92 7.55 -7.54
C PHE A 34 -4.30 7.41 -6.07
N LEU A 35 -3.35 7.60 -5.17
CA LEU A 35 -3.61 7.44 -3.75
C LEU A 35 -4.56 8.52 -3.23
N HIS A 36 -4.41 9.74 -3.71
CA HIS A 36 -5.30 10.82 -3.31
C HIS A 36 -6.73 10.53 -3.79
N ALA A 37 -6.88 10.08 -5.02
CA ALA A 37 -8.19 9.72 -5.57
C ALA A 37 -8.80 8.56 -4.79
N MET A 38 -7.98 7.56 -4.45
CA MET A 38 -8.45 6.40 -3.69
C MET A 38 -8.94 6.82 -2.31
N ALA A 39 -8.25 7.75 -1.68
CA ALA A 39 -8.66 8.25 -0.36
C ALA A 39 -10.00 8.97 -0.42
N GLY A 40 -10.35 9.54 -1.57
CA GLY A 40 -11.62 10.23 -1.77
C GLY A 40 -12.76 9.37 -2.26
N GLN A 41 -12.48 8.13 -2.66
CA GLN A 41 -13.52 7.25 -3.19
C GLN A 41 -14.46 6.78 -2.10
N ALA A 42 -15.75 6.67 -2.46
CA ALA A 42 -16.75 6.12 -1.52
C ALA A 42 -16.43 4.66 -1.22
N GLN A 43 -16.10 3.90 -2.26
CA GLN A 43 -15.75 2.49 -2.08
C GLN A 43 -14.24 2.35 -2.01
N LYS A 44 -13.75 2.12 -0.81
CA LYS A 44 -12.33 1.97 -0.56
C LYS A 44 -11.94 0.51 -0.53
N PRO A 45 -10.66 0.18 -0.75
CA PRO A 45 -10.24 -1.21 -0.62
C PRO A 45 -10.34 -1.67 0.83
N ASP A 46 -10.40 -2.97 1.02
CA ASP A 46 -10.32 -3.56 2.34
C ASP A 46 -8.88 -3.57 2.84
N VAL A 47 -7.95 -3.84 1.94
CA VAL A 47 -6.53 -3.93 2.26
C VAL A 47 -5.71 -3.27 1.18
N MET A 48 -4.68 -2.56 1.59
CA MET A 48 -3.65 -2.06 0.69
C MET A 48 -2.31 -2.64 1.12
N ILE A 49 -1.57 -3.16 0.15
CA ILE A 49 -0.28 -3.81 0.40
C ILE A 49 0.81 -3.02 -0.31
N PHE A 50 1.86 -2.73 0.42
CA PHE A 50 3.00 -1.97 -0.11
C PHE A 50 4.26 -2.84 -0.06
N TYR A 51 4.90 -3.04 -1.21
CA TYR A 51 6.18 -3.74 -1.24
C TYR A 51 7.09 -3.12 -2.31
N ASN A 52 8.33 -3.59 -2.35
CA ASN A 52 9.38 -3.02 -3.19
C ASN A 52 9.47 -1.51 -2.91
N THR A 53 9.63 -0.67 -3.93
CA THR A 53 9.75 0.77 -3.70
C THR A 53 8.46 1.42 -3.23
N GLY A 54 7.35 0.69 -3.27
CA GLY A 54 6.10 1.18 -2.70
C GLY A 54 6.21 1.47 -1.21
N VAL A 55 7.12 0.78 -0.49
CA VAL A 55 7.25 1.02 0.96
C VAL A 55 7.74 2.43 1.28
N TRP A 56 8.41 3.10 0.33
CA TRP A 56 8.84 4.48 0.54
C TRP A 56 7.67 5.44 0.71
N LEU A 57 6.47 5.04 0.28
CA LEU A 57 5.29 5.88 0.43
C LEU A 57 4.72 5.85 1.85
N THR A 58 5.15 4.89 2.66
CA THR A 58 4.61 4.68 4.01
C THR A 58 5.49 5.27 5.10
N VAL A 59 6.59 5.92 4.75
CA VAL A 59 7.54 6.42 5.76
C VAL A 59 7.29 7.90 6.06
N ARG A 60 7.96 8.37 7.12
CA ARG A 60 7.73 9.69 7.74
C ARG A 60 7.68 10.86 6.78
N ASP A 61 8.55 10.87 5.78
CA ASP A 61 8.68 12.03 4.90
C ASP A 61 7.89 11.89 3.61
N SER A 62 7.01 10.91 3.54
CA SER A 62 6.24 10.66 2.32
C SER A 62 5.22 11.77 2.07
N ASP A 63 5.12 12.19 0.81
CA ASP A 63 4.16 13.21 0.39
C ASP A 63 2.72 12.72 0.45
N VAL A 64 2.51 11.40 0.50
CA VAL A 64 1.15 10.82 0.50
C VAL A 64 0.76 10.30 1.88
N LEU A 65 1.53 10.62 2.90
CA LEU A 65 1.29 10.06 4.23
C LEU A 65 -0.08 10.42 4.76
N GLU A 66 -0.53 11.64 4.53
CA GLU A 66 -1.86 12.06 4.99
C GLU A 66 -2.97 11.26 4.32
N ASP A 67 -2.83 11.00 3.02
CA ASP A 67 -3.83 10.20 2.31
C ASP A 67 -3.85 8.77 2.86
N LEU A 68 -2.68 8.20 3.14
CA LEU A 68 -2.60 6.86 3.69
C LEU A 68 -3.19 6.78 5.09
N LYS A 69 -2.94 7.79 5.91
CA LYS A 69 -3.52 7.84 7.25
C LYS A 69 -5.04 8.01 7.20
N LEU A 70 -5.53 8.78 6.24
CA LEU A 70 -6.96 8.92 6.06
C LEU A 70 -7.59 7.58 5.67
N LEU A 71 -6.97 6.85 4.76
CA LEU A 71 -7.44 5.53 4.37
C LEU A 71 -7.47 4.60 5.59
N GLU A 72 -6.40 4.60 6.37
CA GLU A 72 -6.33 3.77 7.57
C GLU A 72 -7.42 4.12 8.57
N ASN A 73 -7.67 5.40 8.77
CA ASN A 73 -8.73 5.87 9.66
C ASN A 73 -10.13 5.46 9.18
N LYS A 74 -10.29 5.26 7.89
CA LYS A 74 -11.56 4.83 7.32
C LYS A 74 -11.71 3.32 7.27
N GLY A 75 -10.78 2.59 7.88
CA GLY A 75 -10.89 1.16 8.00
C GLY A 75 -10.10 0.34 6.99
N VAL A 76 -9.33 0.99 6.12
CA VAL A 76 -8.46 0.28 5.20
C VAL A 76 -7.28 -0.28 5.97
N GLN A 77 -7.02 -1.57 5.80
CA GLN A 77 -5.88 -2.20 6.43
C GLN A 77 -4.66 -2.03 5.54
N ILE A 78 -3.63 -1.37 6.07
CA ILE A 78 -2.42 -1.11 5.30
C ILE A 78 -1.32 -2.02 5.80
N LEU A 79 -0.76 -2.83 4.89
CA LEU A 79 0.31 -3.76 5.19
C LEU A 79 1.57 -3.35 4.43
N VAL A 80 2.69 -3.33 5.14
CA VAL A 80 3.97 -2.88 4.58
C VAL A 80 4.97 -4.02 4.70
N CYS A 81 5.60 -4.37 3.59
CA CYS A 81 6.52 -5.50 3.56
C CYS A 81 7.77 -5.23 4.42
N GLY A 82 7.97 -6.04 5.43
CA GLY A 82 9.11 -5.89 6.34
C GLY A 82 10.46 -6.13 5.67
N THR A 83 10.51 -7.10 4.76
CA THR A 83 11.75 -7.37 4.01
C THR A 83 12.18 -6.14 3.23
N CYS A 84 11.22 -5.44 2.63
CA CYS A 84 11.53 -4.26 1.84
C CYS A 84 12.00 -3.10 2.71
N LEU A 85 11.36 -2.91 3.86
CA LEU A 85 11.82 -1.89 4.80
C LEU A 85 13.24 -2.17 5.27
N ASN A 86 13.55 -3.43 5.55
CA ASN A 86 14.90 -3.84 5.95
C ASN A 86 15.91 -3.59 4.84
N TYR A 87 15.54 -3.98 3.64
CA TYR A 87 16.45 -3.85 2.50
C TYR A 87 16.86 -2.39 2.27
N PHE A 88 15.90 -1.48 2.39
CA PHE A 88 16.16 -0.06 2.19
C PHE A 88 16.64 0.63 3.47
N GLU A 89 16.74 -0.11 4.58
CA GLU A 89 17.20 0.43 5.86
C GLU A 89 16.34 1.60 6.34
N ILE A 90 15.03 1.46 6.22
CA ILE A 90 14.08 2.50 6.62
C ILE A 90 13.07 2.04 7.65
N ASN A 91 13.40 0.97 8.38
CA ASN A 91 12.48 0.44 9.41
C ASN A 91 12.13 1.50 10.45
N ASP A 92 13.10 2.34 10.79
CA ASP A 92 12.91 3.38 11.81
C ASP A 92 12.07 4.55 11.32
N LYS A 93 11.76 4.59 10.02
CA LYS A 93 10.96 5.67 9.44
C LYS A 93 9.52 5.26 9.18
N HIS A 94 9.16 4.03 9.49
CA HIS A 94 7.82 3.52 9.27
C HIS A 94 6.79 4.38 9.98
N ALA A 95 5.77 4.84 9.27
CA ALA A 95 4.85 5.84 9.80
C ALA A 95 3.38 5.49 9.66
N VAL A 96 3.03 4.52 8.82
CA VAL A 96 1.64 4.13 8.62
C VAL A 96 1.58 2.66 8.26
N GLY A 97 0.49 2.00 8.68
CA GLY A 97 0.28 0.59 8.38
C GLY A 97 0.99 -0.34 9.35
N VAL A 98 0.84 -1.62 9.11
CA VAL A 98 1.42 -2.68 9.92
C VAL A 98 2.48 -3.39 9.11
N VAL A 99 3.64 -3.63 9.72
CA VAL A 99 4.71 -4.38 9.05
C VAL A 99 4.26 -5.83 8.90
N SER A 100 4.38 -6.35 7.69
CA SER A 100 3.89 -7.67 7.36
C SER A 100 5.00 -8.48 6.67
N ASN A 101 4.65 -9.65 6.20
CA ASN A 101 5.59 -10.58 5.59
C ASN A 101 4.95 -11.21 4.35
N MET A 102 5.76 -11.86 3.53
CA MET A 102 5.28 -12.37 2.25
C MET A 102 4.28 -13.51 2.41
N TYR A 103 4.36 -14.28 3.50
CA TYR A 103 3.38 -15.35 3.73
C TYR A 103 1.96 -14.76 3.85
N ASP A 104 1.82 -13.71 4.65
CA ASP A 104 0.53 -13.05 4.82
C ASP A 104 0.11 -12.33 3.55
N ILE A 105 1.06 -11.70 2.87
CA ILE A 105 0.76 -10.97 1.64
C ILE A 105 0.22 -11.91 0.57
N VAL A 106 0.87 -13.06 0.40
CA VAL A 106 0.43 -14.04 -0.60
C VAL A 106 -0.97 -14.55 -0.27
N GLU A 107 -1.22 -14.83 1.01
CA GLU A 107 -2.53 -15.32 1.40
C GLU A 107 -3.62 -14.29 1.11
N ILE A 108 -3.37 -13.05 1.44
CA ILE A 108 -4.35 -11.98 1.21
C ILE A 108 -4.64 -11.80 -0.27
N MET A 109 -3.58 -11.77 -1.09
CA MET A 109 -3.75 -11.63 -2.52
C MET A 109 -4.50 -12.83 -3.12
N SER A 110 -4.24 -14.02 -2.60
CA SER A 110 -4.87 -15.24 -3.11
C SER A 110 -6.37 -15.28 -2.82
N ARG A 111 -6.82 -14.62 -1.76
CA ARG A 111 -8.23 -14.63 -1.38
C ARG A 111 -9.01 -13.44 -1.92
N ALA A 112 -8.34 -12.50 -2.56
CA ALA A 112 -8.98 -11.29 -3.04
C ALA A 112 -9.97 -11.62 -4.16
N ARG A 113 -11.19 -11.07 -4.07
CA ARG A 113 -12.14 -11.13 -5.17
C ARG A 113 -11.71 -10.15 -6.26
N GLN A 114 -11.21 -9.00 -5.84
CA GLN A 114 -10.74 -7.97 -6.76
C GLN A 114 -9.35 -7.56 -6.33
N LEU A 115 -8.42 -7.62 -7.25
CA LEU A 115 -7.02 -7.27 -6.99
C LEU A 115 -6.59 -6.22 -8.00
N LEU A 116 -6.21 -5.06 -7.50
CA LEU A 116 -5.80 -3.95 -8.35
C LEU A 116 -4.33 -3.66 -8.10
N VAL A 117 -3.53 -3.69 -9.17
CA VAL A 117 -2.10 -3.38 -9.10
C VAL A 117 -1.83 -2.24 -10.08
N PRO A 118 -1.85 -1.01 -9.62
CA PRO A 118 -1.67 0.14 -10.50
C PRO A 118 -0.27 0.29 -11.08
#